data_5a95b35da3a0133e377b213c9f5441f0
#
_entry.id   5a95b35da3a0133e377b213c9f5441f0
#
_cell.length_a   1.000
_cell.length_b   1.000
_cell.length_c   1.000
_cell.angle_alpha   90.00
_cell.angle_beta   90.00
_cell.angle_gamma   90.00
#
_symmetry.space_group_name_H-M   'P 1'
#
loop_
_entity.id
_entity.type
_entity.pdbx_description
1 polymer ?
#
loop_
_entity_poly.entity_id
_entity_poly.type
_entity_poly.pdbx_seq_one_letter_code
_entity_poly.pdbx_strand_id
1 'polypeptide(L)'
;EFTEETALATSITDESGEFTFEAPYGNYQVKELETVPGYILSQKAFAVDLNAPEVELSPIENYQTVIHISKVDAETGEELPGTTLELYAPDGTLIESWETTDTPHVITGLPVDEGYILKETTAPEGYQLAEDIAFTVEETTEIQIITMEDEHTPKEPDIPDEPTEPDEPTPEIPQTGGSRAVIWVGAAFI
;
A
#
# COMPACT_ATOMS: atom_id res chain seq x y z
N GLU A 1 -28.28 14.88 -21.91
CA GLU A 1 -27.37 13.96 -21.23
C GLU A 1 -26.73 13.07 -22.27
N PHE A 2 -25.39 12.87 -22.21
CA PHE A 2 -24.68 11.97 -23.12
C PHE A 2 -24.76 10.55 -22.59
N THR A 3 -25.49 9.70 -23.25
CA THR A 3 -25.58 8.27 -22.94
C THR A 3 -25.58 7.50 -24.26
N GLU A 4 -25.30 6.21 -24.22
CA GLU A 4 -25.36 5.35 -25.38
C GLU A 4 -26.79 5.39 -26.03
N GLU A 5 -27.83 5.46 -25.21
CA GLU A 5 -29.22 5.53 -25.68
C GLU A 5 -29.57 6.85 -26.38
N THR A 6 -28.90 7.95 -26.02
CA THR A 6 -29.15 9.28 -26.59
C THR A 6 -28.15 9.67 -27.67
N ALA A 7 -27.13 8.84 -27.90
CA ALA A 7 -26.11 9.06 -28.92
C ALA A 7 -26.72 8.84 -30.33
N LEU A 8 -26.31 9.67 -31.28
CA LEU A 8 -26.62 9.49 -32.69
C LEU A 8 -25.89 8.25 -33.26
N ALA A 9 -24.67 8.02 -32.80
CA ALA A 9 -23.83 6.88 -33.10
C ALA A 9 -22.85 6.63 -31.95
N THR A 10 -22.44 5.37 -31.79
CA THR A 10 -21.38 4.94 -30.90
C THR A 10 -20.31 4.21 -31.71
N SER A 11 -19.05 4.36 -31.32
CA SER A 11 -17.92 3.65 -31.91
C SER A 11 -16.93 3.27 -30.82
N ILE A 12 -16.22 2.18 -31.04
CA ILE A 12 -15.11 1.74 -30.19
C ILE A 12 -13.81 2.04 -30.95
N THR A 13 -12.82 2.58 -30.26
CA THR A 13 -11.48 2.78 -30.83
C THR A 13 -10.86 1.43 -31.17
N ASP A 14 -10.11 1.38 -32.25
CA ASP A 14 -9.32 0.21 -32.66
C ASP A 14 -8.02 0.09 -31.85
N GLU A 15 -7.15 -0.85 -32.21
CA GLU A 15 -5.85 -1.08 -31.53
C GLU A 15 -4.87 0.11 -31.64
N SER A 16 -5.08 1.02 -32.61
CA SER A 16 -4.31 2.28 -32.76
C SER A 16 -4.90 3.45 -31.98
N GLY A 17 -6.07 3.23 -31.32
CA GLY A 17 -6.81 4.26 -30.60
C GLY A 17 -7.66 5.14 -31.54
N GLU A 18 -7.87 4.73 -32.78
CA GLU A 18 -8.65 5.49 -33.76
C GLU A 18 -10.09 5.00 -33.83
N PHE A 19 -11.00 5.90 -34.14
CA PHE A 19 -12.38 5.60 -34.48
C PHE A 19 -12.85 6.48 -35.63
N THR A 20 -13.82 5.99 -36.41
CA THR A 20 -14.49 6.74 -37.46
C THR A 20 -15.98 6.55 -37.36
N PHE A 21 -16.72 7.58 -37.76
CA PHE A 21 -18.18 7.49 -37.93
C PHE A 21 -18.62 8.37 -39.10
N GLU A 22 -19.75 8.03 -39.67
CA GLU A 22 -20.36 8.77 -40.78
C GLU A 22 -21.62 9.49 -40.27
N ALA A 23 -21.73 10.78 -40.59
CA ALA A 23 -22.92 11.58 -40.25
C ALA A 23 -23.19 12.61 -41.36
N PRO A 24 -24.43 13.13 -41.48
CA PRO A 24 -24.73 14.28 -42.33
C PRO A 24 -23.92 15.51 -41.91
N TYR A 25 -23.74 16.47 -42.81
CA TYR A 25 -23.10 17.76 -42.45
C TYR A 25 -23.88 18.43 -41.31
N GLY A 26 -23.17 18.96 -40.32
CA GLY A 26 -23.76 19.55 -39.14
C GLY A 26 -22.79 19.72 -37.97
N ASN A 27 -23.32 20.21 -36.86
CA ASN A 27 -22.56 20.38 -35.63
C ASN A 27 -22.88 19.22 -34.68
N TYR A 28 -21.82 18.60 -34.18
CA TYR A 28 -21.88 17.44 -33.31
C TYR A 28 -21.07 17.65 -32.04
N GLN A 29 -21.30 16.79 -31.08
CA GLN A 29 -20.44 16.65 -29.91
C GLN A 29 -20.02 15.18 -29.79
N VAL A 30 -18.77 14.96 -29.53
CA VAL A 30 -18.18 13.66 -29.24
C VAL A 30 -17.78 13.62 -27.79
N LYS A 31 -18.13 12.56 -27.08
CA LYS A 31 -17.76 12.34 -25.69
C LYS A 31 -17.38 10.88 -25.52
N GLU A 32 -16.34 10.62 -24.74
CA GLU A 32 -15.99 9.29 -24.29
C GLU A 32 -17.03 8.82 -23.25
N LEU A 33 -17.50 7.59 -23.37
CA LEU A 33 -18.46 6.97 -22.46
C LEU A 33 -17.79 5.95 -21.54
N GLU A 34 -16.77 5.29 -22.03
CA GLU A 34 -15.99 4.28 -21.32
C GLU A 34 -14.51 4.45 -21.62
N THR A 35 -13.65 4.09 -20.70
CA THR A 35 -12.20 4.05 -20.89
C THR A 35 -11.64 2.68 -20.49
N VAL A 36 -10.38 2.41 -20.85
CA VAL A 36 -9.72 1.18 -20.44
C VAL A 36 -9.35 1.22 -18.95
N PRO A 37 -9.32 0.06 -18.26
CA PRO A 37 -8.93 0.00 -16.85
C PRO A 37 -7.58 0.68 -16.59
N GLY A 38 -7.51 1.42 -15.49
CA GLY A 38 -6.31 2.17 -15.11
C GLY A 38 -6.18 3.57 -15.71
N TYR A 39 -7.11 3.94 -16.59
CA TYR A 39 -7.22 5.29 -17.11
C TYR A 39 -8.47 5.99 -16.58
N ILE A 40 -8.43 7.31 -16.60
CA ILE A 40 -9.50 8.19 -16.13
C ILE A 40 -10.35 8.58 -17.32
N LEU A 41 -11.66 8.36 -17.20
CA LEU A 41 -12.63 8.70 -18.22
C LEU A 41 -12.66 10.22 -18.47
N SER A 42 -12.45 10.64 -19.71
CA SER A 42 -12.55 12.06 -20.06
C SER A 42 -14.01 12.56 -19.92
N GLN A 43 -14.22 13.51 -19.02
CA GLN A 43 -15.52 14.13 -18.83
C GLN A 43 -15.82 15.21 -19.87
N LYS A 44 -14.87 15.53 -20.75
CA LYS A 44 -14.98 16.59 -21.74
C LYS A 44 -15.78 16.14 -22.98
N ALA A 45 -16.68 17.00 -23.43
CA ALA A 45 -17.31 16.87 -24.73
C ALA A 45 -16.55 17.74 -25.78
N PHE A 46 -16.29 17.17 -26.93
CA PHE A 46 -15.54 17.80 -28.02
C PHE A 46 -16.54 18.21 -29.11
N ALA A 47 -16.57 19.51 -29.44
CA ALA A 47 -17.41 20.02 -30.51
C ALA A 47 -16.79 19.70 -31.87
N VAL A 48 -17.60 19.24 -32.80
CA VAL A 48 -17.22 18.89 -34.18
C VAL A 48 -18.16 19.60 -35.15
N ASP A 49 -17.60 20.42 -36.03
CA ASP A 49 -18.31 21.00 -37.16
C ASP A 49 -18.00 20.21 -38.44
N LEU A 50 -18.87 19.27 -38.78
CA LEU A 50 -18.74 18.46 -39.97
C LEU A 50 -19.25 19.24 -41.18
N ASN A 51 -18.37 20.04 -41.78
CA ASN A 51 -18.64 20.94 -42.92
C ASN A 51 -17.87 20.57 -44.20
N ALA A 52 -17.14 19.48 -44.16
CA ALA A 52 -16.34 18.92 -45.27
C ALA A 52 -16.56 17.39 -45.36
N PRO A 53 -16.20 16.73 -46.49
CA PRO A 53 -16.37 15.29 -46.61
C PRO A 53 -15.60 14.47 -45.59
N GLU A 54 -14.55 15.04 -44.98
CA GLU A 54 -13.75 14.45 -43.95
C GLU A 54 -13.30 15.55 -42.98
N VAL A 55 -13.45 15.32 -41.68
CA VAL A 55 -12.99 16.18 -40.59
C VAL A 55 -12.27 15.33 -39.57
N GLU A 56 -11.00 15.64 -39.34
CA GLU A 56 -10.18 14.98 -38.34
C GLU A 56 -10.33 15.70 -36.98
N LEU A 57 -10.52 14.94 -35.92
CA LEU A 57 -10.53 15.44 -34.56
C LEU A 57 -9.11 15.49 -33.97
N SER A 58 -8.87 16.45 -33.09
CA SER A 58 -7.69 16.40 -32.25
C SER A 58 -7.77 15.17 -31.33
N PRO A 59 -6.63 14.54 -31.02
CA PRO A 59 -6.61 13.42 -30.09
C PRO A 59 -7.30 13.75 -28.75
N ILE A 60 -8.05 12.77 -28.24
CA ILE A 60 -8.60 12.81 -26.89
C ILE A 60 -7.58 12.13 -25.98
N GLU A 61 -7.01 12.88 -25.04
CA GLU A 61 -6.01 12.38 -24.12
C GLU A 61 -6.69 11.83 -22.86
N ASN A 62 -6.32 10.60 -22.51
CA ASN A 62 -6.68 9.97 -21.25
C ASN A 62 -5.44 9.88 -20.35
N TYR A 63 -5.63 10.10 -19.06
CA TYR A 63 -4.58 10.05 -18.05
C TYR A 63 -4.71 8.80 -17.22
N GLN A 64 -3.60 8.21 -16.82
CA GLN A 64 -3.60 7.10 -15.88
C GLN A 64 -3.88 7.58 -14.46
N THR A 65 -4.42 6.70 -13.63
CA THR A 65 -4.39 6.88 -12.17
C THR A 65 -2.95 6.90 -11.69
N VAL A 66 -2.66 7.70 -10.68
CA VAL A 66 -1.31 7.80 -10.09
C VAL A 66 -1.42 7.70 -8.58
N ILE A 67 -0.77 6.71 -8.00
CA ILE A 67 -0.74 6.43 -6.58
C ILE A 67 0.71 6.51 -6.08
N HIS A 68 0.95 7.33 -5.06
CA HIS A 68 2.21 7.37 -4.34
C HIS A 68 2.03 6.63 -3.01
N ILE A 69 2.85 5.62 -2.77
CA ILE A 69 2.88 4.87 -1.53
C ILE A 69 4.11 5.29 -0.74
N SER A 70 3.86 5.94 0.39
CA SER A 70 4.88 6.35 1.37
C SER A 70 4.89 5.38 2.53
N LYS A 71 6.07 4.86 2.86
CA LYS A 71 6.32 4.10 4.06
C LYS A 71 7.17 4.95 5.00
N VAL A 72 6.64 5.34 6.14
CA VAL A 72 7.26 6.33 7.01
C VAL A 72 7.44 5.85 8.44
N ASP A 73 8.41 6.41 9.13
CA ASP A 73 8.58 6.32 10.57
C ASP A 73 7.49 7.15 11.27
N ALA A 74 6.72 6.54 12.17
CA ALA A 74 5.59 7.17 12.85
C ALA A 74 6.00 8.35 13.77
N GLU A 75 7.24 8.41 14.25
CA GLU A 75 7.73 9.50 15.11
C GLU A 75 8.21 10.70 14.30
N THR A 76 8.90 10.45 13.18
CA THR A 76 9.57 11.52 12.41
C THR A 76 8.81 11.92 11.17
N GLY A 77 7.99 11.03 10.61
CA GLY A 77 7.34 11.21 9.33
C GLY A 77 8.27 11.12 8.12
N GLU A 78 9.53 10.70 8.33
CA GLU A 78 10.50 10.51 7.25
C GLU A 78 10.28 9.15 6.57
N GLU A 79 10.58 9.06 5.26
CA GLU A 79 10.52 7.79 4.52
C GLU A 79 11.41 6.73 5.18
N LEU A 80 10.87 5.52 5.30
CA LEU A 80 11.51 4.39 5.98
C LEU A 80 11.94 3.34 4.95
N PRO A 81 13.23 3.27 4.59
CA PRO A 81 13.74 2.29 3.65
C PRO A 81 13.94 0.91 4.29
N GLY A 82 14.01 -0.13 3.45
CA GLY A 82 14.30 -1.50 3.86
C GLY A 82 13.09 -2.30 4.34
N THR A 83 11.90 -1.80 4.11
CA THR A 83 10.62 -2.50 4.34
C THR A 83 10.19 -3.22 3.07
N THR A 84 9.68 -4.43 3.17
CA THR A 84 9.07 -5.10 2.02
C THR A 84 7.56 -4.91 2.06
N LEU A 85 7.03 -4.28 1.02
CA LEU A 85 5.60 -4.07 0.81
C LEU A 85 5.08 -4.92 -0.35
N GLU A 86 3.82 -5.32 -0.24
CA GLU A 86 3.07 -6.04 -1.26
C GLU A 86 1.72 -5.36 -1.48
N LEU A 87 1.36 -5.13 -2.75
CA LEU A 87 0.08 -4.60 -3.14
C LEU A 87 -0.79 -5.69 -3.75
N TYR A 88 -2.01 -5.80 -3.25
CA TYR A 88 -3.00 -6.77 -3.72
C TYR A 88 -4.21 -6.08 -4.34
N ALA A 89 -4.72 -6.66 -5.42
CA ALA A 89 -5.99 -6.29 -6.02
C ALA A 89 -7.17 -6.71 -5.12
N PRO A 90 -8.39 -6.17 -5.36
CA PRO A 90 -9.60 -6.51 -4.62
C PRO A 90 -9.96 -8.00 -4.63
N ASP A 91 -9.56 -8.74 -5.67
CA ASP A 91 -9.74 -10.19 -5.78
C ASP A 91 -8.68 -11.03 -5.04
N GLY A 92 -7.71 -10.36 -4.38
CA GLY A 92 -6.60 -10.98 -3.66
C GLY A 92 -5.40 -11.34 -4.53
N THR A 93 -5.38 -10.95 -5.80
CA THR A 93 -4.23 -11.15 -6.69
C THR A 93 -3.10 -10.19 -6.32
N LEU A 94 -1.87 -10.71 -6.16
CA LEU A 94 -0.68 -9.89 -5.97
C LEU A 94 -0.39 -9.09 -7.24
N ILE A 95 -0.36 -7.76 -7.13
CA ILE A 95 -0.05 -6.84 -8.23
C ILE A 95 1.46 -6.60 -8.28
N GLU A 96 2.05 -6.22 -7.15
CA GLU A 96 3.47 -5.86 -7.07
C GLU A 96 4.03 -6.12 -5.66
N SER A 97 5.33 -6.41 -5.59
CA SER A 97 6.10 -6.49 -4.34
C SER A 97 7.41 -5.74 -4.52
N TRP A 98 7.78 -4.88 -3.56
CA TRP A 98 8.99 -4.06 -3.63
C TRP A 98 9.60 -3.82 -2.25
N GLU A 99 10.85 -3.40 -2.23
CA GLU A 99 11.53 -2.89 -1.03
C GLU A 99 11.46 -1.36 -1.04
N THR A 100 11.10 -0.76 0.10
CA THR A 100 10.98 0.69 0.25
C THR A 100 12.33 1.37 0.22
N THR A 101 12.33 2.64 -0.23
CA THR A 101 13.51 3.51 -0.33
C THR A 101 13.27 4.79 0.47
N ASP A 102 14.13 5.77 0.31
CA ASP A 102 14.00 7.13 0.88
C ASP A 102 13.03 8.03 0.11
N THR A 103 12.25 7.46 -0.80
CA THR A 103 11.25 8.17 -1.60
C THR A 103 9.99 7.31 -1.77
N PRO A 104 8.80 7.93 -1.93
CA PRO A 104 7.57 7.20 -2.21
C PRO A 104 7.68 6.29 -3.42
N HIS A 105 7.09 5.11 -3.34
CA HIS A 105 6.92 4.23 -4.49
C HIS A 105 5.73 4.70 -5.34
N VAL A 106 5.92 4.79 -6.66
CA VAL A 106 4.92 5.31 -7.59
C VAL A 106 4.32 4.18 -8.42
N ILE A 107 3.01 4.02 -8.32
CA ILE A 107 2.24 3.07 -9.13
C ILE A 107 1.31 3.86 -10.04
N THR A 108 1.24 3.46 -11.31
CA THR A 108 0.36 4.08 -12.30
C THR A 108 -0.53 3.05 -12.97
N GLY A 109 -1.70 3.47 -13.39
CA GLY A 109 -2.59 2.63 -14.18
C GLY A 109 -3.33 1.56 -13.37
N LEU A 110 -3.50 1.74 -12.05
CA LEU A 110 -4.41 0.88 -11.29
C LEU A 110 -5.86 1.21 -11.67
N PRO A 111 -6.69 0.20 -11.95
CA PRO A 111 -8.12 0.40 -12.15
C PRO A 111 -8.78 1.13 -10.98
N VAL A 112 -9.76 2.00 -11.31
CA VAL A 112 -10.62 2.63 -10.30
C VAL A 112 -11.46 1.53 -9.65
N ASP A 113 -11.23 1.29 -8.37
CA ASP A 113 -11.95 0.27 -7.59
C ASP A 113 -11.71 0.47 -6.09
N GLU A 114 -12.48 -0.23 -5.27
CA GLU A 114 -12.36 -0.31 -3.83
C GLU A 114 -11.68 -1.61 -3.40
N GLY A 115 -11.04 -1.60 -2.24
CA GLY A 115 -10.54 -2.82 -1.61
C GLY A 115 -9.17 -3.28 -2.05
N TYR A 116 -8.33 -2.41 -2.62
CA TYR A 116 -6.89 -2.66 -2.71
C TYR A 116 -6.31 -2.80 -1.31
N ILE A 117 -5.39 -3.74 -1.14
CA ILE A 117 -4.74 -4.00 0.15
C ILE A 117 -3.25 -3.83 0.01
N LEU A 118 -2.69 -2.93 0.81
CA LEU A 118 -1.26 -2.77 0.99
C LEU A 118 -0.84 -3.53 2.24
N LYS A 119 0.12 -4.43 2.10
CA LYS A 119 0.68 -5.28 3.16
C LYS A 119 2.15 -5.00 3.36
N GLU A 120 2.56 -4.95 4.61
CA GLU A 120 3.94 -5.09 4.98
C GLU A 120 4.27 -6.55 5.28
N THR A 121 5.33 -7.08 4.69
CA THR A 121 5.77 -8.46 4.93
C THR A 121 7.06 -8.54 5.73
N THR A 122 7.83 -7.46 5.76
CA THR A 122 9.09 -7.37 6.51
C THR A 122 9.29 -5.94 6.99
N ALA A 123 9.35 -5.73 8.31
CA ALA A 123 9.72 -4.45 8.91
C ALA A 123 11.24 -4.34 9.08
N PRO A 124 11.83 -3.13 9.09
CA PRO A 124 13.22 -2.92 9.42
C PRO A 124 13.54 -3.24 10.89
N GLU A 125 14.83 -3.44 11.19
CA GLU A 125 15.24 -3.67 12.57
C GLU A 125 14.88 -2.48 13.49
N GLY A 126 14.25 -2.77 14.61
CA GLY A 126 13.80 -1.78 15.59
C GLY A 126 12.38 -1.27 15.38
N TYR A 127 11.69 -1.76 14.37
CA TYR A 127 10.29 -1.41 14.09
C TYR A 127 9.34 -2.60 14.25
N GLN A 128 8.08 -2.31 14.45
CA GLN A 128 7.00 -3.28 14.48
C GLN A 128 6.39 -3.38 13.09
N LEU A 129 5.93 -4.57 12.72
CA LEU A 129 5.22 -4.79 11.47
C LEU A 129 3.89 -4.00 11.50
N ALA A 130 3.64 -3.19 10.47
CA ALA A 130 2.40 -2.44 10.35
C ALA A 130 1.19 -3.33 10.04
N GLU A 131 0.00 -2.84 10.38
CA GLU A 131 -1.25 -3.46 9.96
C GLU A 131 -1.52 -3.23 8.47
N ASP A 132 -2.23 -4.16 7.83
CA ASP A 132 -2.65 -4.03 6.43
C ASP A 132 -3.53 -2.78 6.23
N ILE A 133 -3.30 -2.05 5.13
CA ILE A 133 -4.11 -0.89 4.75
C ILE A 133 -5.00 -1.25 3.57
N ALA A 134 -6.32 -1.14 3.75
CA ALA A 134 -7.26 -1.17 2.65
C ALA A 134 -7.49 0.25 2.11
N PHE A 135 -7.44 0.42 0.79
CA PHE A 135 -7.67 1.72 0.16
C PHE A 135 -8.46 1.61 -1.14
N THR A 136 -8.95 2.74 -1.62
CA THR A 136 -9.68 2.91 -2.86
C THR A 136 -8.82 3.67 -3.86
N VAL A 137 -8.85 3.26 -5.12
CA VAL A 137 -8.32 4.06 -6.24
C VAL A 137 -9.46 4.86 -6.83
N GLU A 138 -9.40 6.17 -6.72
CA GLU A 138 -10.42 7.10 -7.18
C GLU A 138 -10.22 7.52 -8.64
N GLU A 139 -11.32 7.87 -9.31
CA GLU A 139 -11.32 8.43 -10.66
C GLU A 139 -10.89 9.91 -10.63
N THR A 140 -9.60 10.15 -10.51
CA THR A 140 -9.01 11.49 -10.45
C THR A 140 -7.66 11.57 -11.16
N THR A 141 -7.38 12.73 -11.76
CA THR A 141 -6.06 13.04 -12.35
C THR A 141 -5.04 13.51 -11.31
N GLU A 142 -5.47 13.70 -10.06
CA GLU A 142 -4.59 14.07 -8.97
C GLU A 142 -3.83 12.84 -8.44
N ILE A 143 -2.63 13.09 -7.92
CA ILE A 143 -1.85 12.05 -7.26
C ILE A 143 -2.56 11.66 -5.95
N GLN A 144 -2.86 10.39 -5.79
CA GLN A 144 -3.41 9.82 -4.57
C GLN A 144 -2.26 9.33 -3.69
N ILE A 145 -2.26 9.68 -2.41
CA ILE A 145 -1.18 9.34 -1.49
C ILE A 145 -1.71 8.35 -0.46
N ILE A 146 -1.03 7.21 -0.34
CA ILE A 146 -1.27 6.19 0.68
C ILE A 146 -0.04 6.16 1.57
N THR A 147 -0.23 6.39 2.87
CA THR A 147 0.86 6.37 3.85
C THR A 147 0.70 5.20 4.80
N MET A 148 1.75 4.40 4.94
CA MET A 148 1.86 3.34 5.94
C MET A 148 2.96 3.71 6.93
N GLU A 149 2.63 3.68 8.21
CA GLU A 149 3.51 4.12 9.30
C GLU A 149 4.00 2.91 10.10
N ASP A 150 5.29 2.90 10.48
CA ASP A 150 5.84 1.95 11.42
C ASP A 150 6.14 2.60 12.76
N GLU A 151 5.72 1.94 13.81
CA GLU A 151 6.08 2.27 15.18
C GLU A 151 7.38 1.58 15.59
N HIS A 152 8.18 2.27 16.39
CA HIS A 152 9.34 1.64 17.01
C HIS A 152 8.96 0.50 17.94
N THR A 153 9.76 -0.57 17.94
CA THR A 153 9.64 -1.63 18.95
C THR A 153 9.86 -1.04 20.34
N PRO A 154 8.96 -1.26 21.32
CA PRO A 154 9.15 -0.76 22.66
C PRO A 154 10.48 -1.25 23.24
N LYS A 155 11.31 -0.32 23.71
CA LYS A 155 12.52 -0.71 24.45
C LYS A 155 12.11 -1.42 25.74
N GLU A 156 12.64 -2.62 25.91
CA GLU A 156 12.52 -3.30 27.20
C GLU A 156 13.06 -2.37 28.31
N PRO A 157 12.31 -2.14 29.40
CA PRO A 157 12.80 -1.29 30.47
C PRO A 157 14.12 -1.87 30.99
N ASP A 158 15.16 -1.04 31.10
CA ASP A 158 16.41 -1.41 31.77
C ASP A 158 16.05 -1.88 33.20
N ILE A 159 15.99 -3.18 33.37
CA ILE A 159 15.89 -3.78 34.71
C ILE A 159 17.25 -3.51 35.35
N PRO A 160 17.35 -2.67 36.41
CA PRO A 160 18.60 -2.47 37.09
C PRO A 160 19.13 -3.84 37.51
N ASP A 161 20.39 -4.12 37.24
CA ASP A 161 21.05 -5.33 37.72
C ASP A 161 20.69 -5.49 39.21
N GLU A 162 20.06 -6.63 39.51
CA GLU A 162 19.72 -6.99 40.89
C GLU A 162 21.02 -6.87 41.71
N PRO A 163 21.01 -6.10 42.85
CA PRO A 163 22.20 -5.92 43.63
C PRO A 163 22.75 -7.32 43.98
N THR A 164 23.94 -7.62 43.51
CA THR A 164 24.64 -8.84 43.94
C THR A 164 24.64 -8.89 45.46
N GLU A 165 23.91 -9.84 46.05
CA GLU A 165 23.94 -10.04 47.49
C GLU A 165 25.39 -10.09 47.92
N PRO A 166 25.81 -9.36 49.00
CA PRO A 166 27.14 -9.47 49.51
C PRO A 166 27.36 -10.92 49.94
N ASP A 167 28.47 -11.52 49.49
CA ASP A 167 28.92 -12.84 49.90
C ASP A 167 28.75 -12.98 51.42
N GLU A 168 27.78 -13.78 51.83
CA GLU A 168 27.69 -14.15 53.25
C GLU A 168 29.02 -14.84 53.63
N PRO A 169 29.69 -14.39 54.73
CA PRO A 169 30.90 -15.05 55.16
C PRO A 169 30.57 -16.52 55.47
N THR A 170 31.22 -17.42 54.78
CA THR A 170 31.13 -18.86 55.05
C THR A 170 31.43 -19.13 56.52
N PRO A 171 30.53 -19.73 57.33
CA PRO A 171 30.84 -20.01 58.72
C PRO A 171 31.95 -21.05 58.81
N GLU A 172 33.04 -20.68 59.42
CA GLU A 172 34.12 -21.65 59.77
C GLU A 172 33.56 -22.68 60.73
N ILE A 173 33.47 -23.92 60.30
CA ILE A 173 33.10 -25.06 61.13
C ILE A 173 34.30 -25.46 62.01
N PRO A 174 34.20 -25.34 63.33
CA PRO A 174 35.27 -25.82 64.21
C PRO A 174 35.48 -27.35 64.06
N GLN A 175 36.67 -27.75 63.71
CA GLN A 175 37.09 -29.17 63.65
C GLN A 175 37.14 -29.72 65.07
N THR A 176 36.06 -30.29 65.59
CA THR A 176 36.08 -31.18 66.74
C THR A 176 35.47 -32.50 66.37
N GLY A 177 36.25 -33.55 66.57
CA GLY A 177 35.99 -34.89 66.10
C GLY A 177 34.73 -35.56 66.59
N GLY A 178 34.18 -36.40 65.74
CA GLY A 178 33.42 -37.59 66.09
C GLY A 178 31.92 -37.44 66.10
N SER A 179 31.29 -37.96 65.09
CA SER A 179 30.12 -38.85 65.06
C SER A 179 29.29 -38.63 63.80
N ARG A 180 29.07 -39.71 63.06
CA ARG A 180 28.27 -39.75 61.86
C ARG A 180 26.80 -39.54 62.21
N ALA A 181 26.16 -38.51 61.67
CA ALA A 181 24.73 -38.40 61.56
C ALA A 181 24.31 -38.52 60.10
N VAL A 182 23.45 -39.46 59.75
CA VAL A 182 22.82 -39.58 58.44
C VAL A 182 21.49 -38.84 58.54
N ILE A 183 21.40 -37.76 57.76
CA ILE A 183 20.10 -37.04 57.62
C ILE A 183 19.48 -37.45 56.30
N TRP A 184 18.28 -38.04 56.37
CA TRP A 184 17.43 -38.27 55.22
C TRP A 184 16.54 -37.03 54.99
N VAL A 185 16.70 -36.42 53.81
CA VAL A 185 15.76 -35.37 53.39
C VAL A 185 14.78 -36.00 52.43
N GLY A 186 13.54 -36.15 52.84
CA GLY A 186 12.45 -36.57 51.97
C GLY A 186 11.92 -35.43 51.15
N ALA A 187 11.95 -35.53 49.82
CA ALA A 187 11.24 -34.66 48.90
C ALA A 187 9.74 -35.08 48.85
N ALA A 188 8.84 -34.13 49.20
CA ALA A 188 7.42 -34.29 48.93
C ALA A 188 7.08 -33.48 47.67
N PHE A 189 6.64 -34.21 46.64
CA PHE A 189 5.89 -33.62 45.52
C PHE A 189 4.42 -33.51 45.90
N ILE A 190 3.83 -32.34 45.69
CA ILE A 190 2.41 -32.16 45.39
C ILE A 190 2.30 -31.28 44.16
#